data_e4e453d7b8a0f0cc238327246521c3c8
#
_entry.id   e4e453d7b8a0f0cc238327246521c3c8
#
_cell.length_a   1.000
_cell.length_b   1.000
_cell.length_c   1.000
_cell.angle_alpha   90.00
_cell.angle_beta   90.00
_cell.angle_gamma   90.00
#
_symmetry.space_group_name_H-M   'P 1'
#
loop_
_entity.id
_entity.type
_entity.pdbx_description
1 polymer ?
#
loop_
_entity_poly.entity_id
_entity_poly.type
_entity_poly.pdbx_seq_one_letter_code
_entity_poly.pdbx_strand_id
1 'polypeptide(L)'
;MRFAIETWAPEYGAATDHELPETGATVDAEIERDLESWSPITPPSLSPAPERILFTDGVRRVDAQVWIEDGAASCPGICATYAAGAVLCDGRAEVVSAEVRRGLFTAAPQAERIMCRHVSYPVLSAPSGDPDVLSLALQQRMGELEITLAAAHDAPLVIVDGPLRGRQSVPGAVGYIKTHHVSYLQGAQEQVIAALGAGQRTPVFLMMSSWSRFSWYLRLPGSIGHPWAGVVRCEASADHETSDVIALADAVAAALPRFSSQPHKDPRAPQNLYPIAGLERELRRRLGDAALLYRDLRVAAA
;
A
#
# COMPACT_ATOMS: atom_id res chain seq x y z
N MET A 1 8.65 27.17 21.03
CA MET A 1 8.26 25.87 20.48
C MET A 1 8.75 25.81 19.02
N ARG A 2 9.46 24.77 18.63
CA ARG A 2 9.75 24.49 17.21
C ARG A 2 8.75 23.43 16.74
N PHE A 3 8.20 23.61 15.55
CA PHE A 3 7.33 22.63 14.91
C PHE A 3 7.71 22.52 13.43
N ALA A 4 7.50 21.36 12.85
CA ALA A 4 7.61 21.11 11.41
C ALA A 4 6.21 20.76 10.88
N ILE A 5 5.98 21.07 9.61
CA ILE A 5 4.75 20.72 8.92
C ILE A 5 5.04 19.49 8.08
N GLU A 6 4.20 18.47 8.22
CA GLU A 6 4.20 17.32 7.32
C GLU A 6 3.85 17.79 5.91
N THR A 7 4.60 17.36 4.90
CA THR A 7 4.39 17.78 3.50
C THR A 7 3.18 17.13 2.85
N TRP A 8 2.59 16.16 3.52
CA TRP A 8 1.44 15.39 3.05
C TRP A 8 0.14 16.13 3.36
N ALA A 9 -0.83 16.04 2.41
CA ALA A 9 -2.17 16.53 2.70
C ALA A 9 -2.77 15.77 3.90
N PRO A 10 -3.42 16.45 4.85
CA PRO A 10 -3.98 15.80 6.05
C PRO A 10 -4.97 14.66 5.74
N GLU A 11 -5.64 14.72 4.58
CA GLU A 11 -6.57 13.68 4.13
C GLU A 11 -5.86 12.46 3.54
N TYR A 12 -4.54 12.53 3.28
CA TYR A 12 -3.80 11.42 2.73
C TYR A 12 -3.55 10.36 3.83
N GLY A 13 -4.13 9.18 3.64
CA GLY A 13 -4.08 8.09 4.63
C GLY A 13 -5.11 8.19 5.75
N ALA A 14 -5.86 9.28 5.88
CA ALA A 14 -6.83 9.45 6.98
C ALA A 14 -8.18 8.75 6.73
N ALA A 15 -8.55 8.46 5.50
CA ALA A 15 -9.90 7.99 5.17
C ALA A 15 -9.97 6.62 4.49
N THR A 16 -8.84 5.97 4.21
CA THR A 16 -8.85 4.77 3.37
C THR A 16 -7.99 3.63 3.88
N ASP A 17 -7.04 3.89 4.76
CA ASP A 17 -6.34 2.84 5.48
C ASP A 17 -7.07 2.61 6.81
N HIS A 18 -8.11 1.77 6.77
CA HIS A 18 -8.64 1.14 7.96
C HIS A 18 -7.63 0.10 8.50
N GLU A 19 -6.38 0.46 8.63
CA GLU A 19 -5.57 -0.02 9.71
C GLU A 19 -6.10 0.69 10.95
N LEU A 20 -7.11 0.09 11.58
CA LEU A 20 -7.32 0.30 13.00
C LEU A 20 -5.91 0.24 13.62
N PRO A 21 -5.48 1.27 14.39
CA PRO A 21 -4.22 1.17 15.10
C PRO A 21 -4.24 -0.19 15.77
N GLU A 22 -3.27 -1.06 15.45
CA GLU A 22 -3.16 -2.37 16.09
C GLU A 22 -2.80 -2.12 17.56
N THR A 23 -3.80 -1.71 18.33
CA THR A 23 -3.73 -1.57 19.76
C THR A 23 -3.51 -2.97 20.31
N GLY A 24 -2.26 -3.28 20.64
CA GLY A 24 -1.88 -4.57 21.20
C GLY A 24 -0.88 -5.40 20.36
N ALA A 25 -0.25 -4.84 19.33
CA ALA A 25 0.86 -5.51 18.67
C ALA A 25 2.02 -5.69 19.68
N THR A 26 2.45 -6.93 19.86
CA THR A 26 3.68 -7.25 20.59
C THR A 26 4.85 -7.19 19.62
N VAL A 27 5.94 -6.55 20.04
CA VAL A 27 7.16 -6.40 19.24
C VAL A 27 8.29 -7.17 19.91
N ASP A 28 8.93 -8.05 19.13
CA ASP A 28 10.21 -8.64 19.49
C ASP A 28 11.30 -7.92 18.68
N ALA A 29 12.10 -7.12 19.37
CA ALA A 29 13.15 -6.32 18.76
C ALA A 29 14.54 -6.98 18.84
N GLU A 30 14.66 -8.20 19.37
CA GLU A 30 15.93 -8.94 19.52
C GLU A 30 16.15 -9.96 18.39
N ILE A 31 15.49 -9.81 17.26
CA ILE A 31 15.54 -10.74 16.13
C ILE A 31 16.87 -10.69 15.37
N GLU A 32 17.37 -9.50 15.04
CA GLU A 32 18.63 -9.33 14.31
C GLU A 32 19.78 -8.91 15.24
N ARG A 33 19.47 -8.15 16.28
CA ARG A 33 20.44 -7.61 17.25
C ARG A 33 19.82 -7.51 18.62
N ASP A 34 20.64 -7.71 19.65
CA ASP A 34 20.27 -7.42 21.04
C ASP A 34 19.91 -5.94 21.20
N LEU A 35 19.00 -5.63 22.10
CA LEU A 35 18.49 -4.25 22.32
C LEU A 35 19.58 -3.22 22.57
N GLU A 36 20.65 -3.62 23.30
CA GLU A 36 21.80 -2.74 23.62
C GLU A 36 22.66 -2.42 22.40
N SER A 37 22.63 -3.26 21.36
CA SER A 37 23.42 -3.12 20.14
C SER A 37 22.64 -2.47 18.98
N TRP A 38 21.40 -2.03 19.23
CA TRP A 38 20.59 -1.35 18.22
C TRP A 38 21.27 -0.08 17.73
N SER A 39 21.50 -0.01 16.43
CA SER A 39 22.11 1.14 15.76
C SER A 39 21.70 1.14 14.29
N PRO A 40 21.80 2.27 13.58
CA PRO A 40 21.61 2.32 12.14
C PRO A 40 22.51 1.33 11.42
N ILE A 41 21.94 0.57 10.47
CA ILE A 41 22.64 -0.40 9.63
C ILE A 41 22.80 0.19 8.24
N THR A 42 24.05 0.27 7.76
CA THR A 42 24.34 0.51 6.36
C THR A 42 24.42 -0.83 5.65
N PRO A 43 23.64 -1.07 4.58
CA PRO A 43 23.72 -2.32 3.84
C PRO A 43 25.17 -2.59 3.39
N PRO A 44 25.62 -3.85 3.46
CA PRO A 44 26.95 -4.19 2.96
C PRO A 44 27.11 -3.78 1.49
N SER A 45 28.29 -3.25 1.13
CA SER A 45 28.59 -2.80 -0.24
C SER A 45 28.48 -3.92 -1.29
N LEU A 46 28.52 -5.16 -0.83
CA LEU A 46 28.38 -6.39 -1.64
C LEU A 46 26.94 -6.93 -1.66
N SER A 47 25.99 -6.32 -0.95
CA SER A 47 24.57 -6.72 -1.08
C SER A 47 24.10 -6.35 -2.47
N PRO A 48 23.91 -7.30 -3.38
CA PRO A 48 23.48 -6.97 -4.73
C PRO A 48 22.07 -6.41 -4.66
N ALA A 49 21.90 -5.12 -4.99
CA ALA A 49 20.57 -4.59 -5.24
C ALA A 49 19.99 -5.40 -6.42
N PRO A 50 18.79 -5.97 -6.28
CA PRO A 50 18.17 -6.70 -7.39
C PRO A 50 18.08 -5.80 -8.63
N GLU A 51 18.49 -6.33 -9.79
CA GLU A 51 18.39 -5.61 -11.07
C GLU A 51 16.92 -5.47 -11.47
N ARG A 52 16.13 -6.55 -11.23
CA ARG A 52 14.70 -6.61 -11.55
C ARG A 52 13.88 -6.41 -10.28
N ILE A 53 13.06 -5.37 -10.29
CA ILE A 53 12.14 -5.06 -9.18
C ILE A 53 10.76 -4.77 -9.76
N LEU A 54 9.76 -5.45 -9.23
CA LEU A 54 8.36 -5.20 -9.54
C LEU A 54 7.76 -4.25 -8.47
N PHE A 55 7.10 -3.21 -8.91
CA PHE A 55 6.32 -2.32 -8.05
C PHE A 55 4.85 -2.50 -8.35
N THR A 56 4.03 -2.71 -7.34
CA THR A 56 2.58 -2.87 -7.47
C THR A 56 1.84 -1.83 -6.67
N ASP A 57 0.72 -1.37 -7.22
CA ASP A 57 -0.16 -0.39 -6.59
C ASP A 57 -1.59 -0.57 -7.12
N GLY A 58 -2.56 -0.10 -6.34
CA GLY A 58 -3.96 -0.07 -6.69
C GLY A 58 -4.60 1.28 -6.43
N VAL A 59 -5.59 1.61 -7.25
CA VAL A 59 -6.40 2.83 -7.08
C VAL A 59 -7.88 2.48 -7.13
N ARG A 60 -8.70 3.22 -6.39
CA ARG A 60 -10.14 3.03 -6.37
C ARG A 60 -10.88 4.35 -6.34
N ARG A 61 -12.14 4.32 -6.77
CA ARG A 61 -13.06 5.44 -6.71
C ARG A 61 -14.47 4.94 -6.57
N VAL A 62 -15.23 5.50 -5.63
CA VAL A 62 -16.68 5.34 -5.58
C VAL A 62 -17.28 6.24 -6.65
N ASP A 63 -17.98 5.65 -7.62
CA ASP A 63 -18.59 6.36 -8.74
C ASP A 63 -19.99 6.88 -8.37
N ALA A 64 -20.75 6.10 -7.54
CA ALA A 64 -22.03 6.52 -6.97
C ALA A 64 -22.37 5.70 -5.72
N GLN A 65 -23.12 6.31 -4.80
CA GLN A 65 -23.90 5.60 -3.78
C GLN A 65 -25.27 5.29 -4.36
N VAL A 66 -25.80 4.09 -4.09
CA VAL A 66 -27.07 3.61 -4.61
C VAL A 66 -27.92 3.01 -3.50
N TRP A 67 -29.24 3.04 -3.69
CA TRP A 67 -30.21 2.36 -2.84
C TRP A 67 -30.92 1.29 -3.66
N ILE A 68 -30.89 0.06 -3.18
CA ILE A 68 -31.50 -1.08 -3.86
C ILE A 68 -32.79 -1.40 -3.12
N GLU A 69 -33.92 -1.28 -3.82
CA GLU A 69 -35.25 -1.54 -3.28
C GLU A 69 -35.48 -3.04 -3.12
N ASP A 70 -36.00 -3.46 -1.97
CA ASP A 70 -36.41 -4.82 -1.64
C ASP A 70 -37.79 -4.77 -0.99
N GLY A 71 -38.80 -4.69 -1.83
CA GLY A 71 -40.19 -4.55 -1.38
C GLY A 71 -40.39 -3.27 -0.56
N ALA A 72 -40.60 -3.40 0.76
CA ALA A 72 -40.76 -2.27 1.67
C ALA A 72 -39.45 -1.77 2.30
N ALA A 73 -38.37 -2.48 2.07
CA ALA A 73 -37.03 -2.14 2.58
C ALA A 73 -36.12 -1.62 1.47
N SER A 74 -35.10 -0.87 1.83
CA SER A 74 -34.03 -0.48 0.91
C SER A 74 -32.67 -0.79 1.53
N CYS A 75 -31.75 -1.28 0.71
CA CYS A 75 -30.40 -1.61 1.12
C CYS A 75 -29.40 -0.70 0.41
N PRO A 76 -28.47 -0.09 1.14
CA PRO A 76 -27.45 0.75 0.50
C PRO A 76 -26.41 -0.09 -0.24
N GLY A 77 -25.78 0.54 -1.21
CA GLY A 77 -24.66 -0.01 -1.96
C GLY A 77 -23.79 1.09 -2.58
N ILE A 78 -22.65 0.70 -3.09
CA ILE A 78 -21.78 1.59 -3.86
C ILE A 78 -21.45 0.99 -5.22
N CYS A 79 -21.59 1.80 -6.27
CA CYS A 79 -20.97 1.53 -7.56
C CYS A 79 -19.55 2.08 -7.52
N ALA A 80 -18.57 1.25 -7.74
CA ALA A 80 -17.16 1.65 -7.67
C ALA A 80 -16.34 1.11 -8.84
N THR A 81 -15.35 1.91 -9.24
CA THR A 81 -14.30 1.51 -10.17
C THR A 81 -12.99 1.39 -9.41
N TYR A 82 -12.26 0.30 -9.62
CA TYR A 82 -10.94 0.07 -9.06
C TYR A 82 -10.00 -0.49 -10.11
N ALA A 83 -8.73 -0.24 -9.93
CA ALA A 83 -7.69 -0.72 -10.83
C ALA A 83 -6.47 -1.11 -10.02
N ALA A 84 -5.74 -2.09 -10.52
CA ALA A 84 -4.42 -2.43 -10.02
C ALA A 84 -3.46 -2.60 -11.19
N GLY A 85 -2.16 -2.53 -10.90
CA GLY A 85 -1.15 -2.70 -11.92
C GLY A 85 0.23 -2.99 -11.35
N ALA A 86 1.17 -3.20 -12.26
CA ALA A 86 2.56 -3.44 -11.93
C ALA A 86 3.50 -2.71 -12.89
N VAL A 87 4.58 -2.17 -12.33
CA VAL A 87 5.72 -1.61 -13.05
C VAL A 87 6.92 -2.48 -12.81
N LEU A 88 7.49 -3.04 -13.86
CA LEU A 88 8.78 -3.73 -13.81
C LEU A 88 9.90 -2.72 -14.08
N CYS A 89 10.85 -2.66 -13.17
CA CYS A 89 12.10 -1.94 -13.34
C CYS A 89 13.24 -2.94 -13.60
N ASP A 90 13.75 -2.94 -14.83
CA ASP A 90 14.84 -3.78 -15.32
C ASP A 90 15.63 -2.94 -16.35
N GLY A 91 16.59 -2.14 -15.85
CA GLY A 91 17.28 -1.12 -16.67
C GLY A 91 16.39 0.05 -17.09
N ARG A 92 15.09 -0.18 -17.29
CA ARG A 92 14.04 0.83 -17.54
C ARG A 92 12.80 0.50 -16.71
N ALA A 93 11.91 1.48 -16.53
CA ALA A 93 10.61 1.27 -15.91
C ALA A 93 9.54 1.06 -16.99
N GLU A 94 8.78 -0.03 -16.89
CA GLU A 94 7.72 -0.38 -17.83
C GLU A 94 6.46 -0.84 -17.08
N VAL A 95 5.29 -0.30 -17.43
CA VAL A 95 4.01 -0.81 -16.94
C VAL A 95 3.74 -2.14 -17.64
N VAL A 96 3.95 -3.24 -16.93
CA VAL A 96 3.82 -4.60 -17.48
C VAL A 96 2.42 -5.16 -17.34
N SER A 97 1.63 -4.64 -16.40
CA SER A 97 0.20 -4.95 -16.27
C SER A 97 -0.57 -3.78 -15.68
N ALA A 98 -1.80 -3.61 -16.13
CA ALA A 98 -2.76 -2.68 -15.55
C ALA A 98 -4.18 -3.09 -15.95
N GLU A 99 -5.01 -3.39 -14.96
CA GLU A 99 -6.38 -3.85 -15.14
C GLU A 99 -7.36 -2.96 -14.37
N VAL A 100 -8.52 -2.69 -15.00
CA VAL A 100 -9.62 -1.92 -14.41
C VAL A 100 -10.82 -2.82 -14.24
N ARG A 101 -11.39 -2.81 -13.05
CA ARG A 101 -12.64 -3.51 -12.73
C ARG A 101 -13.67 -2.57 -12.14
N ARG A 102 -14.93 -3.00 -12.19
CA ARG A 102 -16.07 -2.28 -11.61
C ARG A 102 -16.93 -3.24 -10.82
N GLY A 103 -17.64 -2.71 -9.83
CA GLY A 103 -18.57 -3.50 -9.04
C GLY A 103 -19.64 -2.67 -8.37
N LEU A 104 -20.81 -3.29 -8.22
CA LEU A 104 -21.85 -2.87 -7.29
C LEU A 104 -21.64 -3.65 -6.00
N PHE A 105 -21.13 -2.99 -4.97
CA PHE A 105 -20.92 -3.57 -3.65
C PHE A 105 -22.16 -3.34 -2.80
N THR A 106 -22.80 -4.41 -2.33
CA THR A 106 -24.04 -4.33 -1.56
C THR A 106 -24.29 -5.62 -0.80
N ALA A 107 -25.09 -5.54 0.25
CA ALA A 107 -25.61 -6.70 0.98
C ALA A 107 -27.00 -7.15 0.47
N ALA A 108 -27.58 -6.44 -0.50
CA ALA A 108 -28.91 -6.76 -1.03
C ALA A 108 -28.88 -8.08 -1.82
N PRO A 109 -29.60 -9.14 -1.39
CA PRO A 109 -29.55 -10.45 -2.03
C PRO A 109 -30.17 -10.46 -3.44
N GLN A 110 -31.08 -9.55 -3.72
CA GLN A 110 -31.78 -9.40 -5.00
C GLN A 110 -31.09 -8.41 -5.94
N ALA A 111 -29.91 -7.87 -5.56
CA ALA A 111 -29.20 -6.95 -6.41
C ALA A 111 -28.83 -7.60 -7.75
N GLU A 112 -29.02 -6.87 -8.81
CA GLU A 112 -28.65 -7.28 -10.16
C GLU A 112 -27.56 -6.37 -10.71
N ARG A 113 -26.87 -6.84 -11.74
CA ARG A 113 -25.86 -6.06 -12.47
C ARG A 113 -26.48 -4.78 -13.01
N ILE A 114 -25.88 -3.64 -12.67
CA ILE A 114 -26.26 -2.37 -13.30
C ILE A 114 -25.59 -2.27 -14.67
N MET A 115 -26.41 -2.14 -15.71
CA MET A 115 -25.97 -1.94 -17.09
C MET A 115 -26.05 -0.47 -17.44
N CYS A 116 -24.92 0.17 -17.71
CA CYS A 116 -24.84 1.52 -18.24
C CYS A 116 -24.53 1.48 -19.75
N ARG A 117 -24.59 2.64 -20.40
CA ARG A 117 -24.36 2.74 -21.85
C ARG A 117 -22.97 2.19 -22.27
N HIS A 118 -21.94 2.42 -21.48
CA HIS A 118 -20.56 2.11 -21.86
C HIS A 118 -19.86 1.13 -20.90
N VAL A 119 -20.43 0.92 -19.73
CA VAL A 119 -19.84 0.09 -18.66
C VAL A 119 -20.92 -0.71 -17.95
N SER A 120 -20.51 -1.71 -17.17
CA SER A 120 -21.41 -2.42 -16.26
C SER A 120 -20.77 -2.59 -14.89
N TYR A 121 -21.62 -2.67 -13.88
CA TYR A 121 -21.25 -2.93 -12.49
C TYR A 121 -21.85 -4.28 -12.07
N PRO A 122 -21.08 -5.39 -12.18
CA PRO A 122 -21.50 -6.68 -11.64
C PRO A 122 -21.65 -6.59 -10.12
N VAL A 123 -22.55 -7.39 -9.57
CA VAL A 123 -22.78 -7.45 -8.12
C VAL A 123 -21.58 -8.12 -7.44
N LEU A 124 -21.09 -7.47 -6.40
CA LEU A 124 -20.08 -7.97 -5.48
C LEU A 124 -20.66 -7.90 -4.06
N SER A 125 -20.98 -9.07 -3.50
CA SER A 125 -21.60 -9.15 -2.20
C SER A 125 -20.71 -8.58 -1.10
N ALA A 126 -21.31 -7.78 -0.22
CA ALA A 126 -20.71 -7.29 1.02
C ALA A 126 -21.51 -7.87 2.22
N PRO A 127 -20.87 -8.03 3.40
CA PRO A 127 -21.53 -8.56 4.60
C PRO A 127 -22.68 -7.69 5.12
N SER A 128 -22.60 -6.38 4.94
CA SER A 128 -23.65 -5.42 5.31
C SER A 128 -23.63 -4.19 4.38
N GLY A 129 -24.67 -3.36 4.49
CA GLY A 129 -24.74 -2.06 3.80
C GLY A 129 -24.05 -0.91 4.53
N ASP A 130 -23.34 -1.20 5.62
CA ASP A 130 -22.55 -0.18 6.34
C ASP A 130 -21.47 0.42 5.42
N PRO A 131 -21.32 1.75 5.37
CA PRO A 131 -20.34 2.41 4.49
C PRO A 131 -18.91 1.91 4.66
N ASP A 132 -18.48 1.62 5.90
CA ASP A 132 -17.14 1.13 6.19
C ASP A 132 -16.97 -0.31 5.70
N VAL A 133 -17.99 -1.14 5.83
CA VAL A 133 -18.01 -2.52 5.32
C VAL A 133 -17.99 -2.54 3.80
N LEU A 134 -18.74 -1.66 3.13
CA LEU A 134 -18.73 -1.52 1.68
C LEU A 134 -17.36 -1.04 1.17
N SER A 135 -16.76 -0.07 1.87
CA SER A 135 -15.41 0.44 1.56
C SER A 135 -14.34 -0.65 1.74
N LEU A 136 -14.44 -1.44 2.81
CA LEU A 136 -13.53 -2.56 3.06
C LEU A 136 -13.67 -3.65 1.98
N ALA A 137 -14.89 -3.98 1.56
CA ALA A 137 -15.14 -4.94 0.49
C ALA A 137 -14.51 -4.48 -0.83
N LEU A 138 -14.62 -3.19 -1.16
CA LEU A 138 -13.95 -2.59 -2.32
C LEU A 138 -12.42 -2.69 -2.21
N GLN A 139 -11.86 -2.37 -1.04
CA GLN A 139 -10.41 -2.49 -0.76
C GLN A 139 -9.91 -3.92 -0.92
N GLN A 140 -10.65 -4.89 -0.41
CA GLN A 140 -10.31 -6.32 -0.52
C GLN A 140 -10.27 -6.76 -2.00
N ARG A 141 -11.27 -6.37 -2.80
CA ARG A 141 -11.30 -6.71 -4.23
C ARG A 141 -10.15 -6.07 -5.02
N MET A 142 -9.78 -4.85 -4.66
CA MET A 142 -8.60 -4.21 -5.24
C MET A 142 -7.32 -4.96 -4.86
N GLY A 143 -7.14 -5.32 -3.58
CA GLY A 143 -6.00 -6.10 -3.11
C GLY A 143 -5.88 -7.49 -3.76
N GLU A 144 -7.00 -8.21 -3.97
CA GLU A 144 -7.04 -9.48 -4.71
C GLU A 144 -6.55 -9.30 -6.16
N LEU A 145 -6.91 -8.19 -6.79
CA LEU A 145 -6.45 -7.86 -8.14
C LEU A 145 -4.94 -7.56 -8.14
N GLU A 146 -4.44 -6.79 -7.18
CA GLU A 146 -3.00 -6.53 -7.03
C GLU A 146 -2.19 -7.82 -6.89
N ILE A 147 -2.63 -8.76 -6.03
CA ILE A 147 -2.00 -10.07 -5.84
C ILE A 147 -1.97 -10.84 -7.16
N THR A 148 -3.10 -10.89 -7.85
CA THR A 148 -3.23 -11.61 -9.13
C THR A 148 -2.24 -11.07 -10.16
N LEU A 149 -2.13 -9.75 -10.27
CA LEU A 149 -1.24 -9.12 -11.23
C LEU A 149 0.24 -9.23 -10.82
N ALA A 150 0.54 -9.13 -9.53
CA ALA A 150 1.90 -9.32 -9.02
C ALA A 150 2.40 -10.75 -9.28
N ALA A 151 1.57 -11.76 -9.01
CA ALA A 151 1.91 -13.17 -9.20
C ALA A 151 2.11 -13.58 -10.66
N ALA A 152 1.64 -12.77 -11.62
CA ALA A 152 1.83 -13.02 -13.05
C ALA A 152 3.25 -12.67 -13.55
N HIS A 153 4.09 -12.05 -12.71
CA HIS A 153 5.43 -11.61 -13.08
C HIS A 153 6.48 -12.22 -12.16
N ASP A 154 7.53 -12.76 -12.77
CA ASP A 154 8.69 -13.26 -12.04
C ASP A 154 9.67 -12.10 -11.76
N ALA A 155 9.80 -11.74 -10.50
CA ALA A 155 10.75 -10.74 -10.03
C ALA A 155 11.30 -11.14 -8.65
N PRO A 156 12.63 -11.05 -8.44
CA PRO A 156 13.25 -11.43 -7.17
C PRO A 156 12.85 -10.52 -6.00
N LEU A 157 12.36 -9.32 -6.30
CA LEU A 157 11.84 -8.36 -5.33
C LEU A 157 10.56 -7.73 -5.86
N VAL A 158 9.49 -7.79 -5.06
CA VAL A 158 8.19 -7.17 -5.33
C VAL A 158 7.88 -6.15 -4.24
N ILE A 159 7.79 -4.89 -4.59
CA ILE A 159 7.41 -3.80 -3.68
C ILE A 159 5.92 -3.54 -3.82
N VAL A 160 5.18 -3.80 -2.76
CA VAL A 160 3.74 -3.60 -2.67
C VAL A 160 3.47 -2.28 -1.95
N ASP A 161 2.77 -1.34 -2.57
CA ASP A 161 2.41 -0.09 -1.89
C ASP A 161 1.40 -0.36 -0.76
N GLY A 162 1.80 -0.03 0.47
CA GLY A 162 1.06 -0.31 1.69
C GLY A 162 1.49 -1.59 2.42
N PRO A 163 0.69 -2.03 3.41
CA PRO A 163 0.98 -3.20 4.23
C PRO A 163 0.99 -4.50 3.45
N LEU A 164 1.81 -5.45 3.90
CA LEU A 164 1.89 -6.79 3.29
C LEU A 164 0.68 -7.67 3.61
N ARG A 165 -0.15 -7.30 4.57
CA ARG A 165 -1.32 -8.06 5.01
C ARG A 165 -2.20 -8.49 3.82
N GLY A 166 -2.49 -9.81 3.75
CA GLY A 166 -3.24 -10.41 2.64
C GLY A 166 -2.43 -10.64 1.36
N ARG A 167 -1.17 -10.19 1.29
CA ARG A 167 -0.28 -10.30 0.11
C ARG A 167 0.95 -11.18 0.36
N GLN A 168 0.98 -11.90 1.49
CA GLN A 168 2.12 -12.74 1.93
C GLN A 168 2.44 -13.87 0.94
N SER A 169 1.44 -14.30 0.15
CA SER A 169 1.59 -15.36 -0.84
C SER A 169 2.35 -14.94 -2.11
N VAL A 170 2.62 -13.66 -2.30
CA VAL A 170 3.40 -13.18 -3.45
C VAL A 170 4.88 -13.40 -3.17
N PRO A 171 5.60 -14.20 -3.96
CA PRO A 171 7.02 -14.46 -3.76
C PRO A 171 7.84 -13.16 -3.81
N GLY A 172 8.77 -13.00 -2.87
CA GLY A 172 9.64 -11.82 -2.80
C GLY A 172 8.94 -10.51 -2.44
N ALA A 173 7.68 -10.58 -1.94
CA ALA A 173 6.91 -9.39 -1.61
C ALA A 173 7.41 -8.71 -0.34
N VAL A 174 7.52 -7.39 -0.43
CA VAL A 174 7.80 -6.47 0.67
C VAL A 174 6.72 -5.41 0.70
N GLY A 175 6.01 -5.32 1.84
CA GLY A 175 5.09 -4.22 2.11
C GLY A 175 5.86 -2.93 2.30
N TYR A 176 5.41 -1.85 1.69
CA TYR A 176 6.07 -0.55 1.69
C TYR A 176 5.14 0.52 2.25
N ILE A 177 5.31 0.85 3.53
CA ILE A 177 4.44 1.74 4.28
C ILE A 177 5.06 3.13 4.40
N LYS A 178 4.39 4.13 3.87
CA LYS A 178 4.84 5.53 3.77
C LYS A 178 4.41 6.39 4.95
N THR A 179 3.32 6.02 5.63
CA THR A 179 2.69 6.80 6.70
C THR A 179 2.87 6.13 8.06
N HIS A 180 3.08 6.92 9.10
CA HIS A 180 3.37 6.43 10.45
C HIS A 180 2.32 6.99 11.42
N HIS A 181 1.19 6.31 11.57
CA HIS A 181 0.13 6.69 12.50
C HIS A 181 0.40 6.17 13.92
N VAL A 182 1.22 5.13 14.06
CA VAL A 182 1.57 4.49 15.33
C VAL A 182 3.08 4.24 15.38
N SER A 183 3.71 4.57 16.50
CA SER A 183 5.09 4.14 16.78
C SER A 183 5.05 2.76 17.44
N TYR A 184 5.63 1.76 16.78
CA TYR A 184 5.74 0.39 17.30
C TYR A 184 6.99 0.18 18.16
N LEU A 185 8.00 1.01 17.99
CA LEU A 185 9.23 1.00 18.76
C LEU A 185 9.25 2.16 19.75
N GLN A 186 9.83 1.95 20.92
CA GLN A 186 9.87 2.94 21.99
C GLN A 186 11.28 3.14 22.54
N GLY A 187 11.49 4.26 23.23
CA GLY A 187 12.75 4.51 23.92
C GLY A 187 13.97 4.57 23.01
N ALA A 188 14.97 3.75 23.29
CA ALA A 188 16.24 3.74 22.56
C ALA A 188 16.06 3.30 21.09
N GLN A 189 15.17 2.36 20.80
CA GLN A 189 14.90 1.87 19.45
C GLN A 189 14.25 2.95 18.58
N GLU A 190 13.35 3.77 19.12
CA GLU A 190 12.77 4.91 18.42
C GLU A 190 13.84 5.97 18.07
N GLN A 191 14.81 6.18 18.97
CA GLN A 191 15.93 7.09 18.71
C GLN A 191 16.79 6.61 17.53
N VAL A 192 16.93 5.28 17.35
CA VAL A 192 17.64 4.72 16.18
C VAL A 192 16.94 5.09 14.87
N ILE A 193 15.58 5.09 14.84
CA ILE A 193 14.82 5.52 13.64
C ILE A 193 15.15 6.98 13.31
N ALA A 194 15.13 7.86 14.32
CA ALA A 194 15.45 9.27 14.13
C ALA A 194 16.90 9.51 13.66
N ALA A 195 17.83 8.62 14.06
CA ALA A 195 19.25 8.69 13.73
C ALA A 195 19.62 8.07 12.36
N LEU A 196 18.69 7.40 11.65
CA LEU A 196 18.97 6.81 10.34
C LEU A 196 19.49 7.86 9.37
N GLY A 197 20.62 7.57 8.73
CA GLY A 197 21.08 8.29 7.54
C GLY A 197 20.39 7.80 6.27
N ALA A 198 20.54 8.53 5.17
CA ALA A 198 20.01 8.15 3.87
C ALA A 198 20.53 6.77 3.42
N GLY A 199 19.64 5.86 3.06
CA GLY A 199 19.96 4.48 2.69
C GLY A 199 20.24 3.55 3.86
N GLN A 200 20.18 4.03 5.11
CA GLN A 200 20.33 3.20 6.30
C GLN A 200 18.97 2.64 6.76
N ARG A 201 19.01 1.45 7.34
CA ARG A 201 17.86 0.77 7.95
C ARG A 201 18.05 0.53 9.45
N THR A 202 16.95 0.28 10.15
CA THR A 202 17.01 -0.30 11.50
C THR A 202 17.34 -1.80 11.42
N PRO A 203 17.73 -2.43 12.53
CA PRO A 203 17.59 -3.87 12.68
C PRO A 203 16.17 -4.33 12.37
N VAL A 204 16.07 -5.58 11.89
CA VAL A 204 14.78 -6.26 11.66
C VAL A 204 14.20 -6.66 13.02
N PHE A 205 12.90 -6.45 13.19
CA PHE A 205 12.14 -6.86 14.37
C PHE A 205 10.88 -7.62 13.96
N LEU A 206 10.34 -8.45 14.84
CA LEU A 206 9.11 -9.20 14.62
C LEU A 206 7.94 -8.45 15.26
N MET A 207 6.88 -8.27 14.50
CA MET A 207 5.60 -7.74 14.97
C MET A 207 4.58 -8.86 15.00
N MET A 208 3.95 -9.05 16.16
CA MET A 208 2.92 -10.05 16.40
C MET A 208 1.61 -9.35 16.77
N SER A 209 0.57 -9.61 16.00
CA SER A 209 -0.77 -9.08 16.21
C SER A 209 -1.81 -10.10 15.72
N SER A 210 -2.83 -9.70 14.99
CA SER A 210 -3.73 -10.61 14.27
C SER A 210 -3.00 -11.44 13.19
N TRP A 211 -1.80 -11.03 12.79
CA TRP A 211 -0.85 -11.75 11.95
C TRP A 211 0.59 -11.35 12.31
N SER A 212 1.54 -12.27 12.12
CA SER A 212 2.95 -12.04 12.42
C SER A 212 3.71 -11.62 11.17
N ARG A 213 4.63 -10.68 11.32
CA ARG A 213 5.46 -10.14 10.24
C ARG A 213 6.78 -9.62 10.73
N PHE A 214 7.81 -9.78 9.96
CA PHE A 214 9.05 -9.03 10.14
C PHE A 214 8.88 -7.60 9.66
N SER A 215 9.55 -6.66 10.33
CA SER A 215 9.48 -5.25 9.96
C SER A 215 10.82 -4.55 10.20
N TRP A 216 11.09 -3.50 9.44
CA TRP A 216 12.23 -2.60 9.62
C TRP A 216 11.90 -1.23 9.07
N TYR A 217 12.62 -0.21 9.54
CA TYR A 217 12.53 1.15 8.99
C TYR A 217 13.71 1.41 8.09
N LEU A 218 13.47 2.17 7.02
CA LEU A 218 14.48 2.60 6.03
C LEU A 218 14.33 4.11 5.83
N ARG A 219 15.45 4.84 5.80
CA ARG A 219 15.42 6.26 5.41
C ARG A 219 15.83 6.44 3.97
N LEU A 220 14.97 7.10 3.20
CA LEU A 220 15.22 7.49 1.82
C LEU A 220 16.03 8.78 1.74
N PRO A 221 16.82 9.00 0.68
CA PRO A 221 17.56 10.24 0.45
C PRO A 221 16.62 11.41 0.11
N GLY A 222 17.11 12.65 0.33
CA GLY A 222 16.37 13.86 0.00
C GLY A 222 15.36 14.32 1.05
N SER A 223 15.35 13.68 2.23
CA SER A 223 14.47 14.06 3.34
C SER A 223 14.96 15.34 4.01
N ILE A 224 14.03 16.28 4.23
CA ILE A 224 14.30 17.57 4.91
C ILE A 224 13.14 17.82 5.89
N GLY A 225 13.43 18.34 7.07
CA GLY A 225 12.43 18.92 7.96
C GLY A 225 12.40 18.32 9.35
N HIS A 226 12.00 17.07 9.52
CA HIS A 226 11.82 16.47 10.86
C HIS A 226 12.45 15.05 10.92
N PRO A 227 12.65 14.48 12.13
CA PRO A 227 13.35 13.21 12.31
C PRO A 227 12.74 12.01 11.55
N TRP A 228 11.44 12.05 11.25
CA TRP A 228 10.73 11.02 10.49
C TRP A 228 10.62 11.29 8.99
N ALA A 229 11.11 12.45 8.51
CA ALA A 229 11.08 12.76 7.09
C ALA A 229 11.87 11.72 6.29
N GLY A 230 11.27 11.21 5.23
CA GLY A 230 11.87 10.18 4.36
C GLY A 230 11.98 8.79 4.98
N VAL A 231 11.49 8.58 6.20
CA VAL A 231 11.42 7.25 6.81
C VAL A 231 10.23 6.50 6.25
N VAL A 232 10.44 5.26 5.88
CA VAL A 232 9.41 4.31 5.48
C VAL A 232 9.55 3.04 6.32
N ARG A 233 8.44 2.34 6.53
CA ARG A 233 8.45 1.03 7.18
C ARG A 233 8.26 -0.05 6.12
N CYS A 234 9.09 -1.08 6.17
CA CYS A 234 9.00 -2.25 5.31
C CYS A 234 8.51 -3.45 6.11
N GLU A 235 7.81 -4.36 5.44
CA GLU A 235 7.29 -5.59 6.03
C GLU A 235 7.62 -6.81 5.14
N ALA A 236 7.96 -7.93 5.79
CA ALA A 236 8.11 -9.24 5.14
C ALA A 236 7.30 -10.30 5.90
N SER A 237 6.93 -11.40 5.22
CA SER A 237 6.21 -12.50 5.85
C SER A 237 7.02 -13.12 6.99
N ALA A 238 6.36 -13.46 8.09
CA ALA A 238 6.97 -14.23 9.18
C ALA A 238 7.19 -15.71 8.81
N ASP A 239 6.74 -16.14 7.64
CA ASP A 239 6.99 -17.52 7.14
C ASP A 239 8.41 -17.69 6.59
N HIS A 240 9.16 -16.60 6.41
CA HIS A 240 10.56 -16.66 5.97
C HIS A 240 11.51 -16.91 7.14
N GLU A 241 12.65 -17.52 6.85
CA GLU A 241 13.74 -17.62 7.80
C GLU A 241 14.33 -16.24 8.12
N THR A 242 14.71 -16.00 9.37
CA THR A 242 15.23 -14.70 9.82
C THR A 242 16.42 -14.22 9.00
N SER A 243 17.35 -15.13 8.65
CA SER A 243 18.52 -14.82 7.81
C SER A 243 18.14 -14.29 6.43
N ASP A 244 17.09 -14.86 5.83
CA ASP A 244 16.61 -14.46 4.51
C ASP A 244 15.95 -13.09 4.57
N VAL A 245 15.22 -12.80 5.66
CA VAL A 245 14.61 -11.47 5.86
C VAL A 245 15.67 -10.40 6.10
N ILE A 246 16.75 -10.71 6.83
CA ILE A 246 17.87 -9.77 7.01
C ILE A 246 18.52 -9.47 5.66
N ALA A 247 18.80 -10.49 4.84
CA ALA A 247 19.34 -10.30 3.50
C ALA A 247 18.38 -9.52 2.59
N LEU A 248 17.08 -9.77 2.69
CA LEU A 248 16.03 -9.02 1.97
C LEU A 248 15.99 -7.55 2.41
N ALA A 249 16.10 -7.28 3.71
CA ALA A 249 16.12 -5.93 4.25
C ALA A 249 17.34 -5.14 3.75
N ASP A 250 18.51 -5.78 3.66
CA ASP A 250 19.72 -5.19 3.07
C ASP A 250 19.54 -4.91 1.57
N ALA A 251 18.99 -5.87 0.82
CA ALA A 251 18.72 -5.71 -0.61
C ALA A 251 17.72 -4.55 -0.87
N VAL A 252 16.66 -4.44 -0.06
CA VAL A 252 15.70 -3.35 -0.12
C VAL A 252 16.37 -2.00 0.17
N ALA A 253 17.18 -1.92 1.22
CA ALA A 253 17.87 -0.70 1.62
C ALA A 253 18.93 -0.27 0.57
N ALA A 254 19.56 -1.22 -0.12
CA ALA A 254 20.45 -0.94 -1.23
C ALA A 254 19.71 -0.50 -2.51
N ALA A 255 18.49 -1.02 -2.73
CA ALA A 255 17.75 -0.81 -3.97
C ALA A 255 16.86 0.43 -3.96
N LEU A 256 16.04 0.65 -2.92
CA LEU A 256 14.96 1.65 -2.94
C LEU A 256 15.43 3.10 -3.01
N PRO A 257 16.59 3.52 -2.44
CA PRO A 257 17.04 4.90 -2.51
C PRO A 257 17.11 5.48 -3.93
N ARG A 258 17.42 4.66 -4.93
CA ARG A 258 17.49 5.11 -6.36
C ARG A 258 16.13 5.49 -6.96
N PHE A 259 15.03 5.05 -6.35
CA PHE A 259 13.66 5.33 -6.81
C PHE A 259 12.98 6.46 -6.05
N SER A 260 13.66 7.06 -5.07
CA SER A 260 13.11 8.16 -4.27
C SER A 260 12.66 9.32 -5.15
N SER A 261 11.47 9.83 -4.91
CA SER A 261 10.99 11.01 -5.61
C SER A 261 11.60 12.30 -5.07
N GLN A 262 11.46 13.39 -5.83
CA GLN A 262 11.98 14.70 -5.48
C GLN A 262 10.83 15.68 -5.23
N PRO A 263 10.95 16.61 -4.26
CA PRO A 263 9.84 17.49 -3.84
C PRO A 263 9.25 18.36 -4.96
N HIS A 264 10.05 18.70 -5.97
CA HIS A 264 9.56 19.49 -7.12
C HIS A 264 8.71 18.66 -8.12
N LYS A 265 8.70 17.32 -7.99
CA LYS A 265 7.95 16.41 -8.88
C LYS A 265 6.81 15.71 -8.18
N ASP A 266 6.93 15.48 -6.87
CA ASP A 266 5.89 14.82 -6.08
C ASP A 266 5.85 15.47 -4.69
N PRO A 267 4.68 15.95 -4.23
CA PRO A 267 4.54 16.53 -2.89
C PRO A 267 4.76 15.50 -1.77
N ARG A 268 4.69 14.20 -2.08
CA ARG A 268 4.93 13.10 -1.15
C ARG A 268 6.38 12.58 -1.17
N ALA A 269 7.28 13.37 -1.73
CA ALA A 269 8.71 13.04 -1.77
C ALA A 269 9.34 13.10 -0.36
N PRO A 270 10.34 12.24 -0.10
CA PRO A 270 10.90 11.22 -0.99
C PRO A 270 10.17 9.86 -0.96
N GLN A 271 9.16 9.72 -0.08
CA GLN A 271 8.53 8.43 0.24
C GLN A 271 7.68 7.87 -0.91
N ASN A 272 7.12 8.71 -1.79
CA ASN A 272 6.41 8.22 -2.96
C ASN A 272 7.40 7.89 -4.09
N LEU A 273 7.76 6.60 -4.22
CA LEU A 273 8.74 6.15 -5.20
C LEU A 273 8.29 6.43 -6.64
N TYR A 274 9.20 6.82 -7.53
CA TYR A 274 8.87 7.16 -8.93
C TYR A 274 8.06 6.09 -9.68
N PRO A 275 8.38 4.77 -9.58
CA PRO A 275 7.57 3.75 -10.26
C PRO A 275 6.14 3.70 -9.75
N ILE A 276 5.94 3.79 -8.42
CA ILE A 276 4.61 3.82 -7.79
C ILE A 276 3.85 5.08 -8.20
N ALA A 277 4.47 6.26 -8.09
CA ALA A 277 3.85 7.51 -8.50
C ALA A 277 3.45 7.54 -9.99
N GLY A 278 4.26 6.91 -10.84
CA GLY A 278 3.97 6.75 -12.27
C GLY A 278 2.79 5.84 -12.51
N LEU A 279 2.78 4.69 -11.84
CA LEU A 279 1.71 3.69 -11.91
C LEU A 279 0.39 4.27 -11.41
N GLU A 280 0.37 4.91 -10.24
CA GLU A 280 -0.82 5.54 -9.68
C GLU A 280 -1.48 6.52 -10.67
N ARG A 281 -0.69 7.40 -11.31
CA ARG A 281 -1.21 8.33 -12.33
C ARG A 281 -1.80 7.60 -13.53
N GLU A 282 -1.14 6.55 -14.01
CA GLU A 282 -1.64 5.75 -15.13
C GLU A 282 -2.94 5.02 -14.78
N LEU A 283 -3.00 4.40 -13.60
CA LEU A 283 -4.19 3.71 -13.12
C LEU A 283 -5.37 4.68 -12.92
N ARG A 284 -5.14 5.86 -12.31
CA ARG A 284 -6.17 6.91 -12.16
C ARG A 284 -6.72 7.37 -13.51
N ARG A 285 -5.87 7.52 -14.51
CA ARG A 285 -6.29 7.85 -15.88
C ARG A 285 -7.19 6.76 -16.47
N ARG A 286 -6.90 5.49 -16.19
CA ARG A 286 -7.65 4.34 -16.69
C ARG A 286 -9.00 4.12 -15.99
N LEU A 287 -9.23 4.68 -14.80
CA LEU A 287 -10.55 4.60 -14.16
C LEU A 287 -11.65 5.23 -15.00
N GLY A 288 -11.30 6.13 -15.93
CA GLY A 288 -12.25 6.88 -16.76
C GLY A 288 -12.78 8.14 -16.07
N ASP A 289 -13.55 8.90 -16.83
CA ASP A 289 -14.13 10.16 -16.37
C ASP A 289 -15.25 9.92 -15.35
N ALA A 290 -15.09 10.48 -14.15
CA ALA A 290 -16.02 10.30 -13.04
C ALA A 290 -17.42 10.90 -13.34
N ALA A 291 -17.47 12.07 -13.99
CA ALA A 291 -18.71 12.75 -14.27
C ALA A 291 -19.54 12.01 -15.34
N LEU A 292 -18.85 11.45 -16.35
CA LEU A 292 -19.51 10.63 -17.37
C LEU A 292 -20.07 9.35 -16.76
N LEU A 293 -19.29 8.63 -15.93
CA LEU A 293 -19.75 7.40 -15.28
C LEU A 293 -20.92 7.66 -14.33
N TYR A 294 -20.87 8.73 -13.55
CA TYR A 294 -21.97 9.13 -12.68
C TYR A 294 -23.24 9.48 -13.46
N ARG A 295 -23.10 10.20 -14.59
CA ARG A 295 -24.24 10.50 -15.46
C ARG A 295 -24.84 9.24 -16.05
N ASP A 296 -24.00 8.30 -16.53
CA ASP A 296 -24.47 7.05 -17.12
C ASP A 296 -25.22 6.18 -16.07
N LEU A 297 -24.76 6.17 -14.82
CA LEU A 297 -25.45 5.52 -13.69
C LEU A 297 -26.82 6.18 -13.42
N ARG A 298 -26.90 7.51 -13.45
CA ARG A 298 -28.18 8.21 -13.28
C ARG A 298 -29.17 7.91 -14.39
N VAL A 299 -28.70 7.76 -15.62
CA VAL A 299 -29.57 7.38 -16.77
C VAL A 299 -30.03 5.94 -16.63
N ALA A 300 -29.19 5.03 -16.12
CA ALA A 300 -29.57 3.65 -15.91
C ALA A 300 -30.56 3.46 -14.74
N ALA A 301 -30.62 4.41 -13.82
CA ALA A 301 -31.56 4.40 -12.68
C ALA A 301 -32.92 5.06 -12.98
N ALA A 302 -33.07 5.73 -14.12
CA ALA A 302 -34.31 6.41 -14.54
C ALA A 302 -35.22 5.50 -15.36
#